data_74f4796378274de496cedf5d7ff6c418
#
_entry.id   74f4796378274de496cedf5d7ff6c418
#
_cell.length_a   1.000
_cell.length_b   1.000
_cell.length_c   1.000
_cell.angle_alpha   90.00
_cell.angle_beta   90.00
_cell.angle_gamma   90.00
#
_symmetry.space_group_name_H-M   'P 1'
#
loop_
_entity.id
_entity.type
_entity.pdbx_description
1 polymer ?
#
loop_
_entity_poly.entity_id
_entity_poly.type
_entity_poly.pdbx_seq_one_letter_code
_entity_poly.pdbx_strand_id
1 'polypeptide(L)'
;MSILVFSVTGYGWSQYEALLTGIGKSDAIRGDAPKSAGGDTNILIMGLDSRLDGNGKPLSPEIYQALHAGDEQVGGYNANVLMLVHLPGDGSKATAISIPRDDYVSLPGSPDGVAKGKIKQAYGFAFDQEHRRLTSSGVSDQATLEQRSRDAGRQEQIDTVAQFLGGVPIDHFVEVTMVAFYQLAQVVEPITVCLKEDTRDNYSGADFHRGYQQINAAQAVAFVRQRRDSVHTQLNFSDLDRERRQQAFIASLVFQLKQAGTFLNPARLRGLISVAKQNIAADTGLELLSFAQQASALTSGNISFTTLPIVRFGTNPAGEDVNIVDVPAVQALVHNLIGGPTPTPVAAAPAPVSGSQSGIVDVINATSRNGLAATLEHALAATGFTQGVTSTARHHRSTTTIYYRDSDAAQAAKTLATMLGEVPTARDSTVSSGHLRVVLGADFTMPTSLGTADSASPGDSSPRPATAPTPGAAQRTDVDPDSIAGAGVQCVK
;
A
#
# COMPACT_ATOMS: atom_id res chain seq x y z
N MET A 1 -1.21 -0.13 -51.54
CA MET A 1 -0.42 -0.10 -50.28
C MET A 1 -0.58 1.22 -49.57
N SER A 2 -0.30 2.40 -50.18
CA SER A 2 -0.34 3.69 -49.50
C SER A 2 -1.69 4.07 -48.84
N ILE A 3 -2.82 3.85 -49.52
CA ILE A 3 -4.16 4.17 -48.95
C ILE A 3 -4.46 3.35 -47.70
N LEU A 4 -4.08 2.09 -47.65
CA LEU A 4 -4.30 1.21 -46.49
C LEU A 4 -3.43 1.67 -45.30
N VAL A 5 -2.19 2.05 -45.57
CA VAL A 5 -1.31 2.61 -44.53
C VAL A 5 -1.88 3.92 -43.98
N PHE A 6 -2.30 4.84 -44.84
CA PHE A 6 -2.93 6.10 -44.42
C PHE A 6 -4.24 5.89 -43.67
N SER A 7 -5.05 4.90 -44.07
CA SER A 7 -6.30 4.59 -43.36
C SER A 7 -6.04 4.00 -41.98
N VAL A 8 -5.07 3.09 -41.85
CA VAL A 8 -4.72 2.48 -40.57
C VAL A 8 -4.04 3.49 -39.62
N THR A 9 -3.11 4.29 -40.14
CA THR A 9 -2.45 5.33 -39.35
C THR A 9 -3.40 6.47 -39.00
N GLY A 10 -4.23 6.92 -39.93
CA GLY A 10 -5.26 7.94 -39.69
C GLY A 10 -6.31 7.50 -38.67
N TYR A 11 -6.76 6.25 -38.75
CA TYR A 11 -7.65 5.66 -37.76
C TYR A 11 -6.96 5.57 -36.37
N GLY A 12 -5.73 5.04 -36.32
CA GLY A 12 -4.97 4.99 -35.07
C GLY A 12 -4.76 6.35 -34.45
N TRP A 13 -4.43 7.36 -35.26
CA TRP A 13 -4.30 8.75 -34.83
C TRP A 13 -5.60 9.33 -34.29
N SER A 14 -6.72 9.12 -34.99
CA SER A 14 -8.04 9.60 -34.53
C SER A 14 -8.49 8.95 -33.22
N GLN A 15 -8.16 7.68 -32.99
CA GLN A 15 -8.45 7.01 -31.71
C GLN A 15 -7.54 7.56 -30.59
N TYR A 16 -6.30 7.87 -30.90
CA TYR A 16 -5.36 8.47 -29.96
C TYR A 16 -5.79 9.90 -29.57
N GLU A 17 -6.11 10.77 -30.54
CA GLU A 17 -6.66 12.10 -30.24
C GLU A 17 -7.98 12.00 -29.46
N ALA A 18 -8.85 11.07 -29.84
CA ALA A 18 -10.07 10.82 -29.12
C ALA A 18 -9.81 10.44 -27.66
N LEU A 19 -8.78 9.63 -27.34
CA LEU A 19 -8.39 9.32 -25.98
C LEU A 19 -7.88 10.56 -25.23
N LEU A 20 -6.98 11.32 -25.84
CA LEU A 20 -6.38 12.52 -25.24
C LEU A 20 -7.41 13.61 -24.90
N THR A 21 -8.42 13.79 -25.74
CA THR A 21 -9.43 14.87 -25.57
C THR A 21 -10.55 14.51 -24.62
N GLY A 22 -10.61 13.28 -24.14
CA GLY A 22 -11.77 12.81 -23.39
C GLY A 22 -11.52 12.38 -21.95
N ILE A 23 -10.29 12.06 -21.56
CA ILE A 23 -9.95 11.77 -20.16
C ILE A 23 -10.06 13.05 -19.34
N GLY A 24 -10.65 12.96 -18.16
CA GLY A 24 -10.70 14.06 -17.22
C GLY A 24 -9.28 14.56 -16.90
N LYS A 25 -8.98 15.78 -17.29
CA LYS A 25 -7.68 16.41 -17.02
C LYS A 25 -7.75 17.19 -15.71
N SER A 26 -6.68 17.13 -14.93
CA SER A 26 -6.59 17.79 -13.63
C SER A 26 -5.19 18.37 -13.42
N ASP A 27 -5.13 19.57 -12.87
CA ASP A 27 -3.90 20.26 -12.51
C ASP A 27 -3.55 20.09 -11.02
N ALA A 28 -3.99 18.99 -10.41
CA ALA A 28 -3.77 18.71 -8.97
C ALA A 28 -2.28 18.51 -8.62
N ILE A 29 -1.42 18.13 -9.57
CA ILE A 29 0.02 18.19 -9.38
C ILE A 29 0.48 19.64 -9.58
N ARG A 30 1.06 20.23 -8.53
CA ARG A 30 1.56 21.59 -8.59
C ARG A 30 2.68 21.72 -9.61
N GLY A 31 2.73 22.85 -10.33
CA GLY A 31 3.75 23.09 -11.35
C GLY A 31 5.19 23.16 -10.82
N ASP A 32 5.36 23.41 -9.51
CA ASP A 32 6.63 23.47 -8.78
C ASP A 32 6.94 22.12 -8.04
N ALA A 33 6.09 21.10 -8.19
CA ALA A 33 6.31 19.81 -7.56
C ALA A 33 7.61 19.17 -8.06
N PRO A 34 8.35 18.49 -7.17
CA PRO A 34 9.55 17.75 -7.55
C PRO A 34 9.24 16.74 -8.66
N LYS A 35 10.17 16.56 -9.58
CA LYS A 35 10.09 15.55 -10.64
C LYS A 35 11.15 14.49 -10.46
N SER A 36 10.85 13.28 -10.94
CA SER A 36 11.81 12.18 -10.95
C SER A 36 13.00 12.51 -11.85
N ALA A 37 14.18 12.03 -11.46
CA ALA A 37 15.43 12.23 -12.21
C ALA A 37 15.71 11.02 -13.13
N GLY A 38 16.68 11.16 -14.02
CA GLY A 38 17.21 10.03 -14.81
C GLY A 38 16.25 9.44 -15.86
N GLY A 39 15.12 10.07 -16.11
CA GLY A 39 14.07 9.52 -16.99
C GLY A 39 13.11 8.58 -16.29
N ASP A 40 13.26 8.38 -14.98
CA ASP A 40 12.33 7.61 -14.16
C ASP A 40 10.95 8.32 -14.13
N THR A 41 9.92 7.53 -13.92
CA THR A 41 8.54 8.06 -13.81
C THR A 41 7.81 7.38 -12.67
N ASN A 42 7.27 8.19 -11.75
CA ASN A 42 6.46 7.73 -10.64
C ASN A 42 4.98 8.10 -10.88
N ILE A 43 4.12 7.10 -10.90
CA ILE A 43 2.68 7.26 -11.16
C ILE A 43 1.90 6.80 -9.94
N LEU A 44 1.11 7.70 -9.34
CA LEU A 44 0.21 7.36 -8.26
C LEU A 44 -1.15 6.90 -8.81
N ILE A 45 -1.50 5.65 -8.61
CA ILE A 45 -2.82 5.12 -8.91
C ILE A 45 -3.69 5.26 -7.65
N MET A 46 -4.84 5.92 -7.82
CA MET A 46 -5.82 6.16 -6.77
C MET A 46 -7.16 5.52 -7.15
N GLY A 47 -7.64 4.58 -6.33
CA GLY A 47 -8.96 4.00 -6.49
C GLY A 47 -9.95 4.63 -5.51
N LEU A 48 -10.90 5.41 -6.03
CA LEU A 48 -11.88 6.10 -5.21
C LEU A 48 -13.08 5.22 -4.83
N ASP A 49 -13.55 5.42 -3.62
CA ASP A 49 -14.77 4.80 -3.09
C ASP A 49 -16.05 5.63 -3.41
N SER A 50 -16.02 6.40 -4.47
CA SER A 50 -17.18 7.17 -4.92
C SER A 50 -18.18 6.27 -5.64
N ARG A 51 -19.47 6.46 -5.34
CA ARG A 51 -20.60 5.82 -6.04
C ARG A 51 -21.29 6.78 -7.00
N LEU A 52 -20.61 7.85 -7.34
CA LEU A 52 -21.04 8.82 -8.32
C LEU A 52 -20.17 8.71 -9.57
N ASP A 53 -20.67 9.23 -10.69
CA ASP A 53 -19.87 9.38 -11.90
C ASP A 53 -18.81 10.48 -11.76
N GLY A 54 -18.05 10.72 -12.83
CA GLY A 54 -17.03 11.76 -12.87
C GLY A 54 -17.56 13.19 -12.67
N ASN A 55 -18.88 13.41 -12.83
CA ASN A 55 -19.54 14.72 -12.70
C ASN A 55 -20.37 14.85 -11.42
N GLY A 56 -20.23 13.91 -10.48
CA GLY A 56 -20.99 13.91 -9.23
C GLY A 56 -22.46 13.48 -9.39
N LYS A 57 -22.83 12.79 -10.50
CA LYS A 57 -24.19 12.31 -10.71
C LYS A 57 -24.35 10.87 -10.25
N PRO A 58 -25.54 10.48 -9.74
CA PRO A 58 -25.85 9.10 -9.42
C PRO A 58 -25.67 8.17 -10.62
N LEU A 59 -25.24 6.92 -10.34
CA LEU A 59 -25.15 5.85 -11.33
C LEU A 59 -26.53 5.21 -11.58
N SER A 60 -26.66 4.44 -12.64
CA SER A 60 -27.91 3.70 -12.87
C SER A 60 -28.10 2.60 -11.82
N PRO A 61 -29.37 2.21 -11.50
CA PRO A 61 -29.67 1.15 -10.55
C PRO A 61 -28.98 -0.18 -10.89
N GLU A 62 -28.85 -0.50 -12.18
CA GLU A 62 -28.20 -1.73 -12.65
C GLU A 62 -26.69 -1.73 -12.30
N ILE A 63 -26.04 -0.57 -12.39
CA ILE A 63 -24.63 -0.44 -11.99
C ILE A 63 -24.49 -0.58 -10.47
N TYR A 64 -25.35 0.06 -9.68
CA TYR A 64 -25.34 -0.12 -8.22
C TYR A 64 -25.51 -1.57 -7.80
N GLN A 65 -26.43 -2.29 -8.45
CA GLN A 65 -26.64 -3.71 -8.21
C GLN A 65 -25.40 -4.54 -8.59
N ALA A 66 -24.79 -4.27 -9.74
CA ALA A 66 -23.59 -4.98 -10.19
C ALA A 66 -22.38 -4.72 -9.30
N LEU A 67 -22.24 -3.50 -8.80
CA LEU A 67 -21.16 -3.12 -7.86
C LEU A 67 -21.33 -3.74 -6.47
N HIS A 68 -22.56 -4.14 -6.10
CA HIS A 68 -22.87 -4.66 -4.76
C HIS A 68 -22.30 -3.79 -3.63
N ALA A 69 -22.46 -2.47 -3.76
CA ALA A 69 -21.74 -1.46 -2.95
C ALA A 69 -22.67 -0.44 -2.29
N GLY A 70 -23.99 -0.65 -2.33
CA GLY A 70 -24.98 0.35 -1.93
C GLY A 70 -25.23 1.36 -3.06
N ASP A 71 -25.91 2.44 -2.74
CA ASP A 71 -26.30 3.50 -3.66
C ASP A 71 -25.47 4.80 -3.44
N GLU A 72 -25.90 5.91 -4.01
CA GLU A 72 -25.26 7.22 -3.90
C GLU A 72 -25.16 7.77 -2.49
N GLN A 73 -25.99 7.31 -1.56
CA GLN A 73 -25.98 7.77 -0.15
C GLN A 73 -24.92 7.03 0.68
N VAL A 74 -24.37 5.92 0.14
CA VAL A 74 -23.35 5.11 0.80
C VAL A 74 -22.00 5.39 0.17
N GLY A 75 -21.01 5.73 0.96
CA GLY A 75 -19.65 5.94 0.48
C GLY A 75 -19.19 7.37 0.67
N GLY A 76 -18.14 7.73 -0.02
CA GLY A 76 -17.49 9.02 0.10
C GLY A 76 -16.33 9.13 -0.88
N TYR A 77 -15.44 10.06 -0.62
CA TYR A 77 -14.27 10.32 -1.47
C TYR A 77 -12.97 9.78 -0.84
N ASN A 78 -13.01 8.59 -0.22
CA ASN A 78 -11.78 7.97 0.26
C ASN A 78 -11.02 7.28 -0.88
N ALA A 79 -9.70 7.47 -0.91
CA ALA A 79 -8.82 6.74 -1.80
C ALA A 79 -8.54 5.33 -1.22
N ASN A 80 -9.46 4.41 -1.46
CA ASN A 80 -9.40 3.06 -0.89
C ASN A 80 -8.38 2.12 -1.55
N VAL A 81 -7.81 2.51 -2.67
CA VAL A 81 -6.65 1.89 -3.32
C VAL A 81 -5.61 2.96 -3.54
N LEU A 82 -4.41 2.74 -3.05
CA LEU A 82 -3.25 3.60 -3.27
C LEU A 82 -2.08 2.73 -3.70
N MET A 83 -1.54 2.99 -4.89
CA MET A 83 -0.42 2.25 -5.44
C MET A 83 0.52 3.20 -6.18
N LEU A 84 1.78 3.23 -5.77
CA LEU A 84 2.84 3.93 -6.51
C LEU A 84 3.45 2.96 -7.52
N VAL A 85 3.42 3.31 -8.79
CA VAL A 85 4.10 2.57 -9.87
C VAL A 85 5.33 3.35 -10.27
N HIS A 86 6.50 2.77 -10.04
CA HIS A 86 7.79 3.29 -10.46
C HIS A 86 8.22 2.62 -11.76
N LEU A 87 8.47 3.43 -12.77
CA LEU A 87 8.98 3.02 -14.07
C LEU A 87 10.40 3.57 -14.23
N PRO A 88 11.43 2.71 -14.18
CA PRO A 88 12.81 3.16 -14.41
C PRO A 88 13.02 3.66 -15.84
N GLY A 89 13.74 4.76 -15.99
CA GLY A 89 14.04 5.38 -17.28
C GLY A 89 14.91 4.52 -18.20
N ASP A 90 15.67 3.57 -17.62
CA ASP A 90 16.48 2.59 -18.36
C ASP A 90 15.67 1.40 -18.90
N GLY A 91 14.35 1.34 -18.65
CA GLY A 91 13.47 0.25 -19.07
C GLY A 91 13.66 -1.05 -18.28
N SER A 92 14.34 -1.01 -17.14
CA SER A 92 14.50 -2.16 -16.26
C SER A 92 13.17 -2.55 -15.59
N LYS A 93 13.19 -3.37 -14.56
CA LYS A 93 12.00 -3.92 -13.92
C LYS A 93 11.19 -2.83 -13.21
N ALA A 94 9.93 -2.67 -13.57
CA ALA A 94 9.00 -1.78 -12.88
C ALA A 94 8.69 -2.29 -11.47
N THR A 95 8.40 -1.35 -10.57
CA THR A 95 8.00 -1.66 -9.18
C THR A 95 6.67 -1.01 -8.86
N ALA A 96 5.71 -1.81 -8.38
CA ALA A 96 4.42 -1.34 -7.90
C ALA A 96 4.36 -1.50 -6.38
N ILE A 97 4.21 -0.39 -5.66
CA ILE A 97 4.19 -0.32 -4.21
C ILE A 97 2.76 -0.03 -3.75
N SER A 98 2.12 -1.03 -3.14
CA SER A 98 0.80 -0.86 -2.51
C SER A 98 0.94 -0.20 -1.15
N ILE A 99 0.14 0.81 -0.89
CA ILE A 99 0.12 1.59 0.34
C ILE A 99 -1.15 1.21 1.11
N PRO A 100 -1.06 0.61 2.30
CA PRO A 100 -2.23 0.23 3.07
C PRO A 100 -3.07 1.46 3.43
N ARG A 101 -4.32 1.45 3.02
CA ARG A 101 -5.21 2.61 3.07
C ARG A 101 -5.52 3.13 4.48
N ASP A 102 -5.40 2.27 5.48
CA ASP A 102 -5.68 2.60 6.87
C ASP A 102 -4.42 2.99 7.67
N ASP A 103 -3.28 3.21 6.98
CA ASP A 103 -2.05 3.72 7.59
C ASP A 103 -2.28 5.10 8.19
N TYR A 104 -1.90 5.26 9.47
CA TYR A 104 -2.11 6.48 10.24
C TYR A 104 -0.94 7.44 10.07
N VAL A 105 -1.12 8.42 9.21
CA VAL A 105 -0.06 9.32 8.72
C VAL A 105 -0.40 10.79 8.93
N SER A 106 0.60 11.67 8.79
CA SER A 106 0.39 13.11 8.77
C SER A 106 -0.25 13.55 7.45
N LEU A 107 -1.18 14.51 7.53
CA LEU A 107 -1.85 15.15 6.41
C LEU A 107 -1.29 16.57 6.24
N PRO A 108 -0.48 16.83 5.21
CA PRO A 108 0.29 18.09 5.08
C PRO A 108 -0.57 19.34 5.06
N GLY A 109 -1.69 19.32 4.32
CA GLY A 109 -2.62 20.43 4.22
C GLY A 109 -3.49 20.60 5.47
N SER A 110 -3.50 19.63 6.35
CA SER A 110 -4.36 19.60 7.56
C SER A 110 -5.81 20.01 7.25
N PRO A 111 -6.46 19.36 6.26
CA PRO A 111 -7.81 19.73 5.85
C PRO A 111 -8.77 19.64 7.02
N ASP A 112 -9.63 20.65 7.18
CA ASP A 112 -10.54 20.82 8.34
C ASP A 112 -9.83 20.80 9.71
N GLY A 113 -8.54 21.13 9.74
CA GLY A 113 -7.73 21.09 10.95
C GLY A 113 -7.27 19.67 11.36
N VAL A 114 -7.52 18.66 10.53
CA VAL A 114 -7.07 17.28 10.76
C VAL A 114 -5.62 17.12 10.32
N ALA A 115 -4.69 17.22 11.25
CA ALA A 115 -3.26 17.11 10.95
C ALA A 115 -2.78 15.66 10.76
N LYS A 116 -3.55 14.66 11.19
CA LYS A 116 -3.19 13.24 11.10
C LYS A 116 -4.43 12.37 10.96
N GLY A 117 -4.42 11.42 10.04
CA GLY A 117 -5.55 10.55 9.74
C GLY A 117 -5.14 9.27 9.02
N LYS A 118 -6.12 8.43 8.64
CA LYS A 118 -5.86 7.33 7.70
C LYS A 118 -5.47 7.92 6.34
N ILE A 119 -4.46 7.38 5.72
CA ILE A 119 -3.93 7.92 4.46
C ILE A 119 -5.02 8.06 3.38
N LYS A 120 -6.01 7.15 3.35
CA LYS A 120 -7.15 7.21 2.43
C LYS A 120 -8.07 8.41 2.65
N GLN A 121 -8.10 8.97 3.88
CA GLN A 121 -9.01 10.07 4.26
C GLN A 121 -8.50 11.44 3.77
N ALA A 122 -7.22 11.54 3.41
CA ALA A 122 -6.63 12.78 2.93
C ALA A 122 -7.45 13.39 1.78
N TYR A 123 -7.82 12.56 0.81
CA TYR A 123 -8.67 12.97 -0.31
C TYR A 123 -10.03 13.51 0.15
N GLY A 124 -10.75 12.72 0.95
CA GLY A 124 -12.11 13.06 1.38
C GLY A 124 -12.17 14.34 2.21
N PHE A 125 -11.26 14.53 3.15
CA PHE A 125 -11.23 15.73 3.98
C PHE A 125 -10.98 17.00 3.15
N ALA A 126 -10.03 16.95 2.21
CA ALA A 126 -9.74 18.09 1.36
C ALA A 126 -10.88 18.36 0.34
N PHE A 127 -11.49 17.29 -0.19
CA PHE A 127 -12.69 17.40 -1.02
C PHE A 127 -13.83 18.11 -0.27
N ASP A 128 -14.15 17.65 0.93
CA ASP A 128 -15.25 18.19 1.74
C ASP A 128 -15.00 19.65 2.15
N GLN A 129 -13.78 19.99 2.53
CA GLN A 129 -13.38 21.35 2.84
C GLN A 129 -13.58 22.28 1.65
N GLU A 130 -13.08 21.90 0.49
CA GLU A 130 -13.19 22.73 -0.74
C GLU A 130 -14.63 22.82 -1.21
N HIS A 131 -15.40 21.72 -1.15
CA HIS A 131 -16.81 21.70 -1.52
C HIS A 131 -17.64 22.69 -0.68
N ARG A 132 -17.44 22.71 0.63
CA ARG A 132 -18.10 23.69 1.52
C ARG A 132 -17.67 25.12 1.21
N ARG A 133 -16.38 25.35 0.95
CA ARG A 133 -15.84 26.66 0.60
C ARG A 133 -16.47 27.20 -0.69
N LEU A 134 -16.51 26.37 -1.73
CA LEU A 134 -17.10 26.74 -3.03
C LEU A 134 -18.59 27.01 -2.93
N THR A 135 -19.34 26.16 -2.23
CA THR A 135 -20.77 26.34 -1.98
C THR A 135 -21.03 27.66 -1.23
N SER A 136 -20.24 27.96 -0.19
CA SER A 136 -20.35 29.21 0.56
C SER A 136 -19.99 30.45 -0.26
N SER A 137 -19.15 30.28 -1.29
CA SER A 137 -18.81 31.36 -2.23
C SER A 137 -19.81 31.53 -3.37
N GLY A 138 -20.91 30.77 -3.38
CA GLY A 138 -22.01 30.88 -4.35
C GLY A 138 -21.83 30.07 -5.62
N VAL A 139 -20.88 29.14 -5.69
CA VAL A 139 -20.77 28.22 -6.83
C VAL A 139 -21.93 27.22 -6.74
N SER A 140 -22.78 27.20 -7.78
CA SER A 140 -23.98 26.35 -7.83
C SER A 140 -23.95 25.29 -8.96
N ASP A 141 -23.01 25.41 -9.90
CA ASP A 141 -22.83 24.40 -10.95
C ASP A 141 -22.26 23.13 -10.37
N GLN A 142 -23.04 22.05 -10.40
CA GLN A 142 -22.70 20.75 -9.80
C GLN A 142 -21.40 20.17 -10.36
N ALA A 143 -21.19 20.26 -11.67
CA ALA A 143 -19.99 19.69 -12.28
C ALA A 143 -18.73 20.47 -11.86
N THR A 144 -18.82 21.81 -11.80
CA THR A 144 -17.74 22.68 -11.29
C THR A 144 -17.44 22.39 -9.82
N LEU A 145 -18.48 22.27 -8.97
CA LEU A 145 -18.33 21.93 -7.56
C LEU A 145 -17.58 20.61 -7.41
N GLU A 146 -18.05 19.58 -8.13
CA GLU A 146 -17.48 18.25 -8.09
C GLU A 146 -16.00 18.24 -8.52
N GLN A 147 -15.70 18.80 -9.71
CA GLN A 147 -14.35 18.75 -10.26
C GLN A 147 -13.34 19.53 -9.41
N ARG A 148 -13.67 20.73 -8.97
CA ARG A 148 -12.78 21.54 -8.13
C ARG A 148 -12.57 20.91 -6.74
N SER A 149 -13.59 20.32 -6.17
CA SER A 149 -13.46 19.60 -4.91
C SER A 149 -12.60 18.35 -5.06
N ARG A 150 -12.74 17.60 -6.18
CA ARG A 150 -11.85 16.50 -6.51
C ARG A 150 -10.40 16.93 -6.70
N ASP A 151 -10.16 18.08 -7.34
CA ASP A 151 -8.80 18.59 -7.53
C ASP A 151 -8.12 18.89 -6.18
N ALA A 152 -8.85 19.47 -5.23
CA ALA A 152 -8.34 19.65 -3.88
C ALA A 152 -8.06 18.30 -3.18
N GLY A 153 -8.98 17.32 -3.32
CA GLY A 153 -8.77 15.96 -2.81
C GLY A 153 -7.56 15.27 -3.40
N ARG A 154 -7.39 15.35 -4.73
CA ARG A 154 -6.23 14.80 -5.46
C ARG A 154 -4.93 15.40 -4.96
N GLN A 155 -4.88 16.72 -4.85
CA GLN A 155 -3.68 17.44 -4.40
C GLN A 155 -3.27 16.99 -3.01
N GLU A 156 -4.18 17.00 -2.03
CA GLU A 156 -3.89 16.58 -0.66
C GLU A 156 -3.46 15.11 -0.60
N GLN A 157 -4.10 14.24 -1.37
CA GLN A 157 -3.74 12.81 -1.42
C GLN A 157 -2.34 12.60 -2.00
N ILE A 158 -1.98 13.32 -3.06
CA ILE A 158 -0.65 13.28 -3.69
C ILE A 158 0.40 13.79 -2.71
N ASP A 159 0.18 14.95 -2.09
CA ASP A 159 1.10 15.54 -1.12
C ASP A 159 1.28 14.64 0.11
N THR A 160 0.19 14.02 0.60
CA THR A 160 0.22 13.07 1.72
C THR A 160 1.05 11.83 1.37
N VAL A 161 0.85 11.25 0.19
CA VAL A 161 1.61 10.07 -0.24
C VAL A 161 3.08 10.44 -0.44
N ALA A 162 3.38 11.53 -1.15
CA ALA A 162 4.76 11.99 -1.36
C ALA A 162 5.50 12.19 -0.03
N GLN A 163 4.89 12.85 0.94
CA GLN A 163 5.47 13.06 2.27
C GLN A 163 5.65 11.75 3.03
N PHE A 164 4.65 10.87 3.03
CA PHE A 164 4.71 9.58 3.72
C PHE A 164 5.86 8.71 3.18
N LEU A 165 6.08 8.74 1.88
CA LEU A 165 7.14 7.97 1.20
C LEU A 165 8.52 8.65 1.24
N GLY A 166 8.70 9.75 2.00
CA GLY A 166 9.99 10.39 2.17
C GLY A 166 10.34 11.45 1.12
N GLY A 167 9.32 12.09 0.54
CA GLY A 167 9.50 13.12 -0.49
C GLY A 167 9.67 12.54 -1.90
N VAL A 168 9.21 11.30 -2.11
CA VAL A 168 9.23 10.69 -3.45
C VAL A 168 8.44 11.56 -4.42
N PRO A 169 9.04 12.00 -5.54
CA PRO A 169 8.32 12.75 -6.57
C PRO A 169 7.15 11.93 -7.13
N ILE A 170 6.00 12.55 -7.28
CA ILE A 170 4.86 11.98 -8.00
C ILE A 170 4.75 12.73 -9.33
N ASP A 171 5.21 12.10 -10.41
CA ASP A 171 5.25 12.73 -11.74
C ASP A 171 3.87 12.81 -12.37
N HIS A 172 3.09 11.73 -12.17
CA HIS A 172 1.75 11.57 -12.71
C HIS A 172 0.82 10.91 -11.70
N PHE A 173 -0.49 11.10 -11.89
CA PHE A 173 -1.49 10.30 -11.21
C PHE A 173 -2.56 9.78 -12.17
N VAL A 174 -3.19 8.70 -11.76
CA VAL A 174 -4.39 8.13 -12.40
C VAL A 174 -5.42 7.85 -11.31
N GLU A 175 -6.56 8.49 -11.40
CA GLU A 175 -7.71 8.27 -10.53
C GLU A 175 -8.73 7.40 -11.23
N VAL A 176 -9.15 6.32 -10.57
CA VAL A 176 -10.11 5.34 -11.08
C VAL A 176 -11.28 5.25 -10.11
N THR A 177 -12.50 5.51 -10.57
CA THR A 177 -13.70 5.31 -9.76
C THR A 177 -14.11 3.83 -9.78
N MET A 178 -14.99 3.43 -8.84
CA MET A 178 -15.48 2.05 -8.79
C MET A 178 -16.25 1.67 -10.06
N VAL A 179 -17.00 2.61 -10.65
CA VAL A 179 -17.70 2.38 -11.92
C VAL A 179 -16.74 2.22 -13.09
N ALA A 180 -15.63 3.01 -13.11
CA ALA A 180 -14.58 2.84 -14.12
C ALA A 180 -13.99 1.45 -14.08
N PHE A 181 -13.66 0.96 -12.89
CA PHE A 181 -13.13 -0.39 -12.70
C PHE A 181 -14.09 -1.46 -13.24
N TYR A 182 -15.38 -1.37 -12.90
CA TYR A 182 -16.43 -2.30 -13.39
C TYR A 182 -16.51 -2.28 -14.91
N GLN A 183 -16.60 -1.10 -15.52
CA GLN A 183 -16.72 -0.96 -16.97
C GLN A 183 -15.44 -1.40 -17.71
N LEU A 184 -14.25 -1.14 -17.15
CA LEU A 184 -12.98 -1.68 -17.68
C LEU A 184 -13.01 -3.21 -17.66
N ALA A 185 -13.46 -3.80 -16.55
CA ALA A 185 -13.59 -5.25 -16.44
C ALA A 185 -14.56 -5.81 -17.49
N GLN A 186 -15.70 -5.14 -17.78
CA GLN A 186 -16.64 -5.54 -18.84
C GLN A 186 -16.00 -5.58 -20.24
N VAL A 187 -15.08 -4.67 -20.54
CA VAL A 187 -14.41 -4.66 -21.86
C VAL A 187 -13.43 -5.82 -22.02
N VAL A 188 -12.85 -6.28 -20.91
CA VAL A 188 -11.76 -7.28 -20.93
C VAL A 188 -12.20 -8.67 -20.47
N GLU A 189 -13.39 -8.82 -19.91
CA GLU A 189 -13.91 -10.13 -19.46
C GLU A 189 -13.98 -11.17 -20.59
N PRO A 190 -13.90 -12.47 -20.29
CA PRO A 190 -13.71 -13.06 -18.97
C PRO A 190 -12.26 -12.89 -18.47
N ILE A 191 -12.09 -12.61 -17.16
CA ILE A 191 -10.79 -12.41 -16.52
C ILE A 191 -10.43 -13.66 -15.74
N THR A 192 -9.23 -14.20 -15.94
CA THR A 192 -8.75 -15.37 -15.20
C THR A 192 -8.16 -14.94 -13.87
N VAL A 193 -8.63 -15.52 -12.78
CA VAL A 193 -8.05 -15.38 -11.43
C VAL A 193 -7.77 -16.74 -10.81
N CYS A 194 -6.92 -16.78 -9.78
CA CYS A 194 -6.63 -18.00 -9.04
C CYS A 194 -6.74 -17.79 -7.54
N LEU A 195 -7.41 -18.70 -6.82
CA LEU A 195 -7.52 -18.69 -5.37
C LEU A 195 -6.90 -19.92 -4.74
N LYS A 196 -6.30 -19.74 -3.57
CA LYS A 196 -5.74 -20.81 -2.75
C LYS A 196 -6.82 -21.59 -2.00
N GLU A 197 -7.96 -20.94 -1.71
CA GLU A 197 -9.08 -21.48 -0.91
C GLU A 197 -10.44 -21.08 -1.49
N ASP A 198 -11.49 -21.84 -1.14
CA ASP A 198 -12.87 -21.41 -1.35
C ASP A 198 -13.18 -20.23 -0.44
N THR A 199 -13.80 -19.19 -0.97
CA THR A 199 -14.10 -17.98 -0.21
C THR A 199 -15.48 -17.42 -0.51
N ARG A 200 -16.20 -16.93 0.53
CA ARG A 200 -17.52 -16.34 0.37
C ARG A 200 -17.72 -15.13 1.30
N ASP A 201 -18.16 -14.03 0.73
CA ASP A 201 -18.48 -12.81 1.49
C ASP A 201 -19.77 -12.17 0.98
N ASN A 202 -20.81 -12.25 1.77
CA ASN A 202 -22.11 -11.68 1.42
C ASN A 202 -22.08 -10.14 1.32
N TYR A 203 -21.09 -9.48 1.91
CA TYR A 203 -20.98 -8.03 1.89
C TYR A 203 -20.40 -7.51 0.57
N SER A 204 -19.40 -8.17 0.03
CA SER A 204 -18.81 -7.83 -1.27
C SER A 204 -19.46 -8.54 -2.44
N GLY A 205 -20.30 -9.55 -2.19
CA GLY A 205 -20.86 -10.43 -3.20
C GLY A 205 -19.88 -11.48 -3.72
N ALA A 206 -18.75 -11.69 -3.01
CA ALA A 206 -17.75 -12.69 -3.39
C ALA A 206 -18.26 -14.11 -3.11
N ASP A 207 -18.10 -14.98 -4.10
CA ASP A 207 -18.34 -16.42 -4.03
C ASP A 207 -17.39 -17.09 -5.03
N PHE A 208 -16.26 -17.58 -4.54
CA PHE A 208 -15.16 -18.07 -5.37
C PHE A 208 -14.70 -19.44 -4.90
N HIS A 209 -14.32 -20.27 -5.87
CA HIS A 209 -13.75 -21.60 -5.60
C HIS A 209 -12.24 -21.58 -5.68
N ARG A 210 -11.61 -22.50 -4.99
CA ARG A 210 -10.18 -22.75 -5.07
C ARG A 210 -9.75 -23.09 -6.51
N GLY A 211 -8.60 -22.58 -6.91
CA GLY A 211 -8.00 -22.82 -8.21
C GLY A 211 -8.28 -21.72 -9.22
N TYR A 212 -7.97 -22.02 -10.48
CA TYR A 212 -8.17 -21.09 -11.60
C TYR A 212 -9.64 -21.04 -11.99
N GLN A 213 -10.14 -19.81 -12.17
CA GLN A 213 -11.50 -19.58 -12.64
C GLN A 213 -11.59 -18.31 -13.47
N GLN A 214 -12.57 -18.28 -14.37
CA GLN A 214 -12.90 -17.11 -15.17
C GLN A 214 -14.02 -16.33 -14.49
N ILE A 215 -13.84 -15.04 -14.35
CA ILE A 215 -14.78 -14.15 -13.68
C ILE A 215 -15.27 -13.06 -14.64
N ASN A 216 -16.51 -12.62 -14.45
CA ASN A 216 -17.09 -11.48 -15.13
C ASN A 216 -16.80 -10.16 -14.37
N ALA A 217 -17.24 -9.03 -14.91
CA ALA A 217 -17.00 -7.71 -14.33
C ALA A 217 -17.55 -7.54 -12.90
N ALA A 218 -18.76 -8.06 -12.61
CA ALA A 218 -19.34 -7.98 -11.26
C ALA A 218 -18.53 -8.82 -10.26
N GLN A 219 -18.13 -10.02 -10.66
CA GLN A 219 -17.24 -10.87 -9.87
C GLN A 219 -15.84 -10.25 -9.69
N ALA A 220 -15.34 -9.52 -10.70
CA ALA A 220 -14.08 -8.79 -10.58
C ALA A 220 -14.14 -7.73 -9.47
N VAL A 221 -15.24 -6.96 -9.40
CA VAL A 221 -15.47 -6.01 -8.30
C VAL A 221 -15.52 -6.72 -6.95
N ALA A 222 -16.25 -7.83 -6.85
CA ALA A 222 -16.33 -8.63 -5.63
C ALA A 222 -14.95 -9.16 -5.21
N PHE A 223 -14.16 -9.65 -6.16
CA PHE A 223 -12.82 -10.20 -5.93
C PHE A 223 -11.86 -9.18 -5.31
N VAL A 224 -11.78 -7.96 -5.85
CA VAL A 224 -10.87 -6.92 -5.36
C VAL A 224 -11.38 -6.20 -4.11
N ARG A 225 -12.64 -6.42 -3.71
CA ARG A 225 -13.26 -5.80 -2.53
C ARG A 225 -13.36 -6.73 -1.34
N GLN A 226 -13.29 -8.04 -1.52
CA GLN A 226 -13.41 -9.00 -0.43
C GLN A 226 -12.31 -8.79 0.62
N ARG A 227 -12.70 -8.64 1.88
CA ARG A 227 -11.81 -8.47 3.05
C ARG A 227 -12.26 -9.25 4.27
N ARG A 228 -13.22 -10.15 4.08
CA ARG A 228 -13.73 -11.07 5.09
C ARG A 228 -14.25 -12.32 4.41
N ASP A 229 -14.45 -13.37 5.16
CA ASP A 229 -15.18 -14.55 4.72
C ASP A 229 -16.33 -14.81 5.69
N SER A 230 -17.55 -14.88 5.15
CA SER A 230 -18.77 -15.06 5.95
C SER A 230 -19.03 -16.53 6.31
N VAL A 231 -18.35 -17.47 5.63
CA VAL A 231 -18.53 -18.91 5.75
C VAL A 231 -17.29 -19.57 6.33
N HIS A 232 -16.12 -19.25 5.79
CA HIS A 232 -14.84 -19.86 6.17
C HIS A 232 -14.06 -18.91 7.10
N THR A 233 -14.64 -18.64 8.28
CA THR A 233 -14.08 -17.65 9.25
C THR A 233 -12.67 -18.00 9.72
N GLN A 234 -12.28 -19.30 9.65
CA GLN A 234 -10.93 -19.75 9.96
C GLN A 234 -9.84 -19.20 9.02
N LEU A 235 -10.21 -18.69 7.85
CA LEU A 235 -9.26 -18.10 6.92
C LEU A 235 -8.69 -16.76 7.43
N ASN A 236 -9.32 -16.13 8.43
CA ASN A 236 -8.89 -14.86 9.01
C ASN A 236 -8.55 -13.80 7.94
N PHE A 237 -9.54 -13.50 7.10
CA PHE A 237 -9.38 -12.46 6.07
C PHE A 237 -9.05 -11.10 6.70
N SER A 238 -8.11 -10.40 6.11
CA SER A 238 -7.68 -9.06 6.50
C SER A 238 -7.74 -8.07 5.34
N ASP A 239 -7.51 -6.80 5.62
CA ASP A 239 -7.39 -5.77 4.58
C ASP A 239 -6.16 -6.01 3.69
N LEU A 240 -5.10 -6.59 4.22
CA LEU A 240 -3.90 -6.97 3.47
C LEU A 240 -4.18 -8.09 2.44
N ASP A 241 -5.06 -9.05 2.76
CA ASP A 241 -5.49 -10.05 1.78
C ASP A 241 -6.24 -9.41 0.61
N ARG A 242 -7.04 -8.37 0.87
CA ARG A 242 -7.67 -7.59 -0.19
C ARG A 242 -6.64 -6.89 -1.08
N GLU A 243 -5.60 -6.30 -0.52
CA GLU A 243 -4.52 -5.67 -1.29
C GLU A 243 -3.80 -6.69 -2.17
N ARG A 244 -3.50 -7.87 -1.66
CA ARG A 244 -2.94 -8.97 -2.45
C ARG A 244 -3.86 -9.38 -3.60
N ARG A 245 -5.18 -9.41 -3.39
CA ARG A 245 -6.14 -9.66 -4.46
C ARG A 245 -6.14 -8.56 -5.51
N GLN A 246 -6.02 -7.30 -5.11
CA GLN A 246 -5.90 -6.18 -6.03
C GLN A 246 -4.64 -6.30 -6.90
N GLN A 247 -3.50 -6.63 -6.30
CA GLN A 247 -2.24 -6.86 -7.02
C GLN A 247 -2.37 -8.04 -8.00
N ALA A 248 -2.91 -9.18 -7.53
CA ALA A 248 -3.13 -10.35 -8.37
C ALA A 248 -4.10 -10.08 -9.52
N PHE A 249 -5.14 -9.27 -9.28
CA PHE A 249 -6.07 -8.85 -10.32
C PHE A 249 -5.38 -7.98 -11.39
N ILE A 250 -4.57 -7.01 -10.98
CA ILE A 250 -3.81 -6.17 -11.92
C ILE A 250 -2.86 -7.04 -12.75
N ALA A 251 -2.14 -7.97 -12.13
CA ALA A 251 -1.27 -8.91 -12.84
C ALA A 251 -2.06 -9.78 -13.85
N SER A 252 -3.23 -10.29 -13.45
CA SER A 252 -4.13 -11.05 -14.32
C SER A 252 -4.66 -10.21 -15.47
N LEU A 253 -5.03 -8.96 -15.21
CA LEU A 253 -5.52 -8.03 -16.23
C LEU A 253 -4.44 -7.73 -17.28
N VAL A 254 -3.22 -7.43 -16.85
CA VAL A 254 -2.07 -7.20 -17.75
C VAL A 254 -1.80 -8.44 -18.60
N PHE A 255 -1.81 -9.62 -17.98
CA PHE A 255 -1.63 -10.90 -18.69
C PHE A 255 -2.73 -11.13 -19.74
N GLN A 256 -4.00 -10.87 -19.39
CA GLN A 256 -5.15 -11.02 -20.26
C GLN A 256 -5.12 -10.04 -21.45
N LEU A 257 -4.80 -8.77 -21.19
CA LEU A 257 -4.67 -7.76 -22.23
C LEU A 257 -3.60 -8.13 -23.27
N LYS A 258 -2.51 -8.75 -22.80
CA LYS A 258 -1.43 -9.25 -23.68
C LYS A 258 -1.89 -10.43 -24.54
N GLN A 259 -2.57 -11.42 -23.95
CA GLN A 259 -3.01 -12.62 -24.67
C GLN A 259 -4.17 -12.38 -25.64
N ALA A 260 -5.13 -11.57 -25.25
CA ALA A 260 -6.38 -11.41 -26.00
C ALA A 260 -6.26 -10.57 -27.28
N GLY A 261 -5.07 -10.07 -27.62
CA GLY A 261 -4.91 -9.16 -28.74
C GLY A 261 -5.80 -7.91 -28.63
N THR A 262 -6.09 -7.48 -27.39
CA THR A 262 -7.07 -6.40 -27.11
C THR A 262 -6.74 -5.13 -27.89
N PHE A 263 -5.46 -4.81 -28.01
CA PHE A 263 -4.98 -3.65 -28.77
C PHE A 263 -5.15 -3.80 -30.28
N LEU A 264 -5.27 -5.03 -30.77
CA LEU A 264 -5.54 -5.34 -32.18
C LEU A 264 -7.04 -5.42 -32.50
N ASN A 265 -7.91 -5.39 -31.48
CA ASN A 265 -9.37 -5.40 -31.64
C ASN A 265 -9.93 -3.98 -31.53
N PRO A 266 -10.38 -3.36 -32.65
CA PRO A 266 -10.84 -1.98 -32.65
C PRO A 266 -12.10 -1.73 -31.78
N ALA A 267 -12.93 -2.74 -31.56
CA ALA A 267 -14.13 -2.61 -30.72
C ALA A 267 -13.74 -2.55 -29.23
N ARG A 268 -12.83 -3.46 -28.78
CA ARG A 268 -12.32 -3.45 -27.41
C ARG A 268 -11.53 -2.17 -27.10
N LEU A 269 -10.67 -1.75 -28.04
CA LEU A 269 -9.91 -0.50 -27.89
C LEU A 269 -10.85 0.72 -27.72
N ARG A 270 -11.90 0.82 -28.54
CA ARG A 270 -12.92 1.88 -28.40
C ARG A 270 -13.65 1.80 -27.06
N GLY A 271 -13.97 0.60 -26.60
CA GLY A 271 -14.58 0.38 -25.28
C GLY A 271 -13.68 0.91 -24.15
N LEU A 272 -12.39 0.54 -24.14
CA LEU A 272 -11.42 1.04 -23.15
C LEU A 272 -11.32 2.57 -23.20
N ILE A 273 -11.22 3.16 -24.38
CA ILE A 273 -11.18 4.62 -24.57
C ILE A 273 -12.45 5.29 -24.03
N SER A 274 -13.62 4.73 -24.29
CA SER A 274 -14.89 5.28 -23.83
C SER A 274 -15.00 5.27 -22.29
N VAL A 275 -14.59 4.18 -21.66
CA VAL A 275 -14.58 4.05 -20.19
C VAL A 275 -13.60 5.04 -19.57
N ALA A 276 -12.39 5.13 -20.13
CA ALA A 276 -11.35 6.04 -19.65
C ALA A 276 -11.83 7.50 -19.67
N LYS A 277 -12.49 7.90 -20.74
CA LYS A 277 -13.04 9.26 -20.89
C LYS A 277 -14.07 9.64 -19.85
N GLN A 278 -14.89 8.71 -19.42
CA GLN A 278 -16.05 9.00 -18.58
C GLN A 278 -15.71 8.94 -17.07
N ASN A 279 -14.74 8.11 -16.69
CA ASN A 279 -14.60 7.70 -15.31
C ASN A 279 -13.15 7.61 -14.81
N ILE A 280 -12.18 8.00 -15.63
CA ILE A 280 -10.77 8.12 -15.25
C ILE A 280 -10.38 9.59 -15.30
N ALA A 281 -9.65 10.05 -14.30
CA ALA A 281 -8.96 11.33 -14.34
C ALA A 281 -7.45 11.12 -14.24
N ALA A 282 -6.70 11.96 -14.93
CA ALA A 282 -5.24 11.98 -14.89
C ALA A 282 -4.74 13.42 -14.88
N ASP A 283 -3.50 13.62 -14.50
CA ASP A 283 -2.88 14.95 -14.62
C ASP A 283 -2.76 15.39 -16.09
N THR A 284 -2.69 16.71 -16.27
CA THR A 284 -2.59 17.30 -17.61
C THR A 284 -1.28 16.94 -18.32
N GLY A 285 -0.23 16.63 -17.57
CA GLY A 285 1.09 16.28 -18.10
C GLY A 285 1.26 14.81 -18.52
N LEU A 286 0.31 13.92 -18.19
CA LEU A 286 0.41 12.51 -18.57
C LEU A 286 0.23 12.33 -20.08
N GLU A 287 1.33 12.02 -20.76
CA GLU A 287 1.33 11.68 -22.18
C GLU A 287 1.12 10.16 -22.34
N LEU A 288 -0.09 9.76 -22.73
CA LEU A 288 -0.47 8.36 -22.83
C LEU A 288 0.37 7.54 -23.81
N LEU A 289 0.93 8.16 -24.86
CA LEU A 289 1.79 7.46 -25.81
C LEU A 289 3.15 7.15 -25.18
N SER A 290 3.75 8.09 -24.51
CA SER A 290 4.99 7.91 -23.75
C SER A 290 4.79 6.89 -22.64
N PHE A 291 3.67 6.99 -21.91
CA PHE A 291 3.27 6.01 -20.92
C PHE A 291 3.10 4.60 -21.53
N ALA A 292 2.43 4.46 -22.68
CA ALA A 292 2.25 3.16 -23.33
C ALA A 292 3.58 2.55 -23.80
N GLN A 293 4.53 3.36 -24.22
CA GLN A 293 5.89 2.91 -24.60
C GLN A 293 6.67 2.43 -23.37
N GLN A 294 6.66 3.17 -22.27
CA GLN A 294 7.29 2.77 -21.01
C GLN A 294 6.54 1.60 -20.36
N ALA A 295 5.22 1.57 -20.45
CA ALA A 295 4.39 0.47 -19.97
C ALA A 295 4.57 -0.84 -20.76
N SER A 296 5.34 -0.84 -21.86
CA SER A 296 5.75 -2.07 -22.53
C SER A 296 6.54 -3.00 -21.59
N ALA A 297 7.29 -2.43 -20.65
CA ALA A 297 7.94 -3.17 -19.55
C ALA A 297 6.90 -3.84 -18.64
N LEU A 298 5.77 -3.19 -18.37
CA LEU A 298 4.66 -3.76 -17.59
C LEU A 298 4.03 -4.95 -18.33
N THR A 299 3.85 -4.83 -19.64
CA THR A 299 3.26 -5.90 -20.47
C THR A 299 4.19 -7.08 -20.69
N SER A 300 5.50 -6.91 -20.55
CA SER A 300 6.47 -8.02 -20.61
C SER A 300 6.45 -8.91 -19.36
N GLY A 301 5.69 -8.55 -18.32
CA GLY A 301 5.67 -9.22 -17.02
C GLY A 301 6.84 -8.80 -16.11
N ASN A 302 7.57 -7.77 -16.52
CA ASN A 302 8.72 -7.25 -15.78
C ASN A 302 8.30 -6.22 -14.72
N ILE A 303 7.35 -6.61 -13.85
CA ILE A 303 6.86 -5.80 -12.73
C ILE A 303 6.90 -6.61 -11.43
N SER A 304 7.32 -5.98 -10.34
CA SER A 304 7.21 -6.52 -8.99
C SER A 304 6.18 -5.74 -8.19
N PHE A 305 5.42 -6.45 -7.36
CA PHE A 305 4.47 -5.86 -6.43
C PHE A 305 4.99 -6.02 -5.01
N THR A 306 4.93 -4.96 -4.23
CA THR A 306 5.32 -4.94 -2.82
C THR A 306 4.26 -4.18 -2.04
N THR A 307 3.83 -4.69 -0.89
CA THR A 307 2.95 -3.96 0.04
C THR A 307 3.82 -3.34 1.14
N LEU A 308 3.58 -2.08 1.49
CA LEU A 308 4.28 -1.44 2.60
C LEU A 308 3.95 -2.12 3.93
N PRO A 309 4.95 -2.33 4.80
CA PRO A 309 4.76 -3.01 6.06
C PRO A 309 3.99 -2.14 7.06
N ILE A 310 3.16 -2.77 7.87
CA ILE A 310 2.56 -2.18 9.06
C ILE A 310 3.21 -2.78 10.31
N VAL A 311 3.39 -1.96 11.36
CA VAL A 311 3.95 -2.45 12.63
C VAL A 311 2.90 -3.24 13.41
N ARG A 312 1.68 -2.70 13.49
CA ARG A 312 0.55 -3.33 14.20
C ARG A 312 -0.77 -2.62 13.86
N PHE A 313 -1.86 -3.29 14.15
CA PHE A 313 -3.16 -2.64 14.19
C PHE A 313 -3.34 -1.85 15.51
N GLY A 314 -4.08 -0.77 15.47
CA GLY A 314 -4.33 0.07 16.64
C GLY A 314 -5.55 0.96 16.44
N THR A 315 -5.80 1.87 17.36
CA THR A 315 -6.86 2.87 17.26
C THR A 315 -6.27 4.27 17.35
N ASN A 316 -6.84 5.22 16.60
CA ASN A 316 -6.48 6.62 16.71
C ASN A 316 -7.21 7.31 17.89
N PRO A 317 -6.91 8.57 18.21
CA PRO A 317 -7.60 9.30 19.31
C PRO A 317 -9.12 9.44 19.12
N ALA A 318 -9.64 9.32 17.90
CA ALA A 318 -11.06 9.32 17.60
C ALA A 318 -11.72 7.94 17.75
N GLY A 319 -10.97 6.90 18.14
CA GLY A 319 -11.46 5.53 18.31
C GLY A 319 -11.60 4.75 17.01
N GLU A 320 -11.05 5.23 15.89
CA GLU A 320 -11.08 4.52 14.63
C GLU A 320 -9.92 3.51 14.53
N ASP A 321 -10.19 2.32 13.98
CA ASP A 321 -9.16 1.33 13.67
C ASP A 321 -8.17 1.85 12.62
N VAL A 322 -6.88 1.79 12.90
CA VAL A 322 -5.79 2.26 12.06
C VAL A 322 -4.64 1.27 12.00
N ASN A 323 -3.82 1.38 10.97
CA ASN A 323 -2.50 0.75 10.92
C ASN A 323 -1.47 1.70 11.54
N ILE A 324 -0.74 1.21 12.51
CA ILE A 324 0.44 1.91 13.05
C ILE A 324 1.63 1.54 12.19
N VAL A 325 2.32 2.53 11.66
CA VAL A 325 3.42 2.38 10.71
C VAL A 325 4.71 2.99 11.28
N ASP A 326 5.83 2.41 10.90
CA ASP A 326 7.16 2.98 11.11
C ASP A 326 7.55 3.78 9.87
N VAL A 327 7.32 5.09 9.90
CA VAL A 327 7.55 5.97 8.75
C VAL A 327 9.01 5.93 8.26
N PRO A 328 10.04 6.03 9.11
CA PRO A 328 11.43 5.87 8.69
C PRO A 328 11.73 4.54 7.99
N ALA A 329 11.21 3.43 8.51
CA ALA A 329 11.39 2.11 7.89
C ALA A 329 10.69 2.01 6.52
N VAL A 330 9.48 2.56 6.41
CA VAL A 330 8.76 2.65 5.13
C VAL A 330 9.55 3.46 4.12
N GLN A 331 10.07 4.64 4.50
CA GLN A 331 10.86 5.51 3.62
C GLN A 331 12.15 4.84 3.16
N ALA A 332 12.86 4.15 4.06
CA ALA A 332 14.05 3.38 3.71
C ALA A 332 13.74 2.24 2.72
N LEU A 333 12.63 1.51 2.95
CA LEU A 333 12.19 0.45 2.05
C LEU A 333 11.86 1.01 0.65
N VAL A 334 11.09 2.09 0.59
CA VAL A 334 10.71 2.72 -0.68
C VAL A 334 11.95 3.20 -1.43
N HIS A 335 12.87 3.87 -0.74
CA HIS A 335 14.13 4.30 -1.33
C HIS A 335 14.93 3.13 -1.95
N ASN A 336 14.99 2.00 -1.26
CA ASN A 336 15.66 0.80 -1.78
C ASN A 336 14.93 0.18 -2.99
N LEU A 337 13.60 0.30 -3.05
CA LEU A 337 12.80 -0.27 -4.13
C LEU A 337 12.85 0.53 -5.43
N ILE A 338 12.97 1.87 -5.35
CA ILE A 338 12.89 2.75 -6.51
C ILE A 338 14.25 3.37 -6.91
N GLY A 339 15.33 3.02 -6.20
CA GLY A 339 16.68 3.51 -6.53
C GLY A 339 16.84 5.04 -6.44
N GLY A 340 16.04 5.69 -5.59
CA GLY A 340 16.06 7.14 -5.42
C GLY A 340 17.44 7.69 -5.03
N PRO A 341 17.70 9.00 -5.25
CA PRO A 341 18.96 9.61 -4.82
C PRO A 341 19.12 9.40 -3.32
N THR A 342 20.29 8.90 -2.93
CA THR A 342 20.64 8.75 -1.51
C THR A 342 20.32 10.07 -0.80
N PRO A 343 19.52 10.10 0.27
CA PRO A 343 19.28 11.34 1.01
C PRO A 343 20.61 11.98 1.34
N THR A 344 20.83 13.19 0.88
CA THR A 344 22.05 13.94 1.27
C THR A 344 22.02 14.03 2.79
N PRO A 345 23.01 13.50 3.50
CA PRO A 345 22.99 13.55 4.95
C PRO A 345 22.94 15.02 5.35
N VAL A 346 21.87 15.43 6.01
CA VAL A 346 21.91 16.66 6.81
C VAL A 346 23.10 16.47 7.74
N ALA A 347 24.04 17.40 7.69
CA ALA A 347 25.35 17.32 8.36
C ALA A 347 25.23 16.69 9.75
N ALA A 348 25.61 15.44 9.83
CA ALA A 348 25.62 14.68 11.07
C ALA A 348 26.63 15.28 12.03
N ALA A 349 26.24 15.41 13.28
CA ALA A 349 27.17 15.47 14.40
C ALA A 349 28.20 14.32 14.30
N PRO A 350 29.42 14.47 14.81
CA PRO A 350 30.57 13.62 14.50
C PRO A 350 30.28 12.15 14.75
N ALA A 351 30.58 11.32 13.73
CA ALA A 351 30.38 9.90 13.68
C ALA A 351 31.04 9.17 14.87
N PRO A 352 30.34 8.19 15.47
CA PRO A 352 31.00 7.19 16.26
C PRO A 352 31.72 6.19 15.35
N VAL A 353 32.87 5.78 15.75
CA VAL A 353 33.84 4.92 15.06
C VAL A 353 33.22 3.64 14.49
N SER A 354 33.49 3.43 13.20
CA SER A 354 33.16 2.23 12.46
C SER A 354 33.84 0.98 13.00
N GLY A 355 33.03 0.08 13.54
CA GLY A 355 33.36 -1.33 13.65
C GLY A 355 32.08 -2.08 13.24
N SER A 356 32.06 -2.62 12.04
CA SER A 356 30.95 -3.47 11.59
C SER A 356 30.88 -4.70 12.51
N GLN A 357 29.89 -4.71 13.39
CA GLN A 357 29.58 -5.86 14.21
C GLN A 357 28.78 -6.84 13.34
N SER A 358 29.41 -7.92 12.91
CA SER A 358 28.82 -8.90 12.01
C SER A 358 27.81 -9.78 12.76
N GLY A 359 26.52 -9.67 12.40
CA GLY A 359 25.49 -10.61 12.88
C GLY A 359 24.06 -10.07 12.68
N ILE A 360 23.17 -10.91 12.20
CA ILE A 360 21.73 -10.65 12.15
C ILE A 360 21.15 -11.02 13.53
N VAL A 361 20.40 -10.13 14.17
CA VAL A 361 19.87 -10.37 15.53
C VAL A 361 18.34 -10.58 15.47
N ASP A 362 17.91 -11.82 15.73
CA ASP A 362 16.51 -12.16 15.94
C ASP A 362 16.12 -11.92 17.40
N VAL A 363 15.02 -11.24 17.69
CA VAL A 363 14.59 -10.96 19.07
C VAL A 363 13.23 -11.59 19.36
N ILE A 364 13.17 -12.46 20.37
CA ILE A 364 11.96 -13.12 20.83
C ILE A 364 11.53 -12.55 22.18
N ASN A 365 10.37 -11.93 22.25
CA ASN A 365 9.80 -11.45 23.51
C ASN A 365 9.11 -12.60 24.28
N ALA A 366 9.71 -13.08 25.35
CA ALA A 366 9.11 -14.04 26.27
C ALA A 366 8.67 -13.38 27.60
N THR A 367 8.34 -12.09 27.57
CA THR A 367 7.82 -11.31 28.69
C THR A 367 6.34 -10.96 28.48
N SER A 368 5.70 -10.39 29.49
CA SER A 368 4.35 -9.80 29.38
C SER A 368 4.36 -8.36 28.82
N ARG A 369 5.53 -7.77 28.55
CA ARG A 369 5.66 -6.39 28.07
C ARG A 369 5.56 -6.35 26.55
N ASN A 370 4.51 -5.71 26.03
CA ASN A 370 4.29 -5.59 24.60
C ASN A 370 5.33 -4.65 23.96
N GLY A 371 5.76 -4.99 22.72
CA GLY A 371 6.66 -4.16 21.92
C GLY A 371 8.15 -4.23 22.29
N LEU A 372 8.51 -4.91 23.36
CA LEU A 372 9.87 -4.93 23.89
C LEU A 372 10.90 -5.49 22.89
N ALA A 373 10.54 -6.51 22.11
CA ALA A 373 11.44 -7.09 21.11
C ALA A 373 11.75 -6.09 19.99
N ALA A 374 10.74 -5.40 19.47
CA ALA A 374 10.93 -4.39 18.42
C ALA A 374 11.75 -3.19 18.92
N THR A 375 11.50 -2.74 20.16
CA THR A 375 12.28 -1.65 20.78
C THR A 375 13.74 -2.01 20.91
N LEU A 376 14.05 -3.24 21.36
CA LEU A 376 15.44 -3.70 21.49
C LEU A 376 16.11 -3.85 20.12
N GLU A 377 15.43 -4.47 19.16
CA GLU A 377 15.96 -4.68 17.81
C GLU A 377 16.33 -3.34 17.16
N HIS A 378 15.44 -2.35 17.26
CA HIS A 378 15.70 -1.01 16.74
C HIS A 378 16.91 -0.35 17.42
N ALA A 379 17.04 -0.49 18.74
CA ALA A 379 18.19 0.03 19.47
C ALA A 379 19.51 -0.67 19.06
N LEU A 380 19.48 -1.96 18.78
CA LEU A 380 20.64 -2.74 18.32
C LEU A 380 21.06 -2.37 16.90
N ALA A 381 20.12 -2.07 16.02
CA ALA A 381 20.42 -1.60 14.67
C ALA A 381 21.23 -0.30 14.68
N ALA A 382 20.92 0.61 15.60
CA ALA A 382 21.68 1.85 15.79
C ALA A 382 23.13 1.62 16.25
N THR A 383 23.46 0.42 16.74
CA THR A 383 24.82 0.03 17.18
C THR A 383 25.58 -0.80 16.15
N GLY A 384 25.01 -1.04 14.96
CA GLY A 384 25.69 -1.71 13.85
C GLY A 384 25.36 -3.19 13.68
N PHE A 385 24.41 -3.75 14.46
CA PHE A 385 23.86 -5.07 14.17
C PHE A 385 22.81 -5.00 13.05
N THR A 386 22.73 -6.07 12.26
CA THR A 386 21.69 -6.19 11.25
C THR A 386 20.37 -6.68 11.91
N GLN A 387 19.27 -6.03 11.60
CA GLN A 387 17.95 -6.45 12.07
C GLN A 387 17.59 -7.82 11.52
N GLY A 388 17.07 -8.68 12.39
CA GLY A 388 16.54 -10.01 12.07
C GLY A 388 15.01 -10.05 12.21
N VAL A 389 14.49 -11.14 12.81
CA VAL A 389 13.06 -11.35 13.01
C VAL A 389 12.67 -11.07 14.46
N THR A 390 11.62 -10.25 14.66
CA THR A 390 11.01 -10.07 15.98
C THR A 390 9.78 -10.98 16.14
N SER A 391 9.65 -11.64 17.30
CA SER A 391 8.50 -12.48 17.60
C SER A 391 8.17 -12.51 19.09
N THR A 392 6.99 -13.04 19.45
CA THR A 392 6.58 -13.25 20.83
C THR A 392 6.52 -14.75 21.12
N ALA A 393 7.17 -15.16 22.21
CA ALA A 393 7.18 -16.55 22.63
C ALA A 393 5.80 -17.00 23.15
N ARG A 394 5.46 -18.27 22.94
CA ARG A 394 4.22 -18.87 23.47
C ARG A 394 4.22 -19.01 25.02
N HIS A 395 5.39 -19.05 25.59
CA HIS A 395 5.58 -19.21 27.06
C HIS A 395 6.53 -18.12 27.54
N HIS A 396 6.19 -17.50 28.66
CA HIS A 396 7.04 -16.55 29.34
C HIS A 396 8.29 -17.21 29.89
N ARG A 397 9.39 -16.49 29.92
CA ARG A 397 10.65 -16.89 30.53
C ARG A 397 11.05 -15.92 31.63
N SER A 398 11.70 -16.42 32.66
CA SER A 398 12.25 -15.58 33.73
C SER A 398 13.57 -14.92 33.32
N THR A 399 14.37 -15.63 32.51
CA THR A 399 15.76 -15.24 32.21
C THR A 399 15.93 -14.92 30.71
N THR A 400 16.56 -13.79 30.43
CA THR A 400 17.01 -13.39 29.09
C THR A 400 18.22 -14.21 28.69
N THR A 401 18.26 -14.68 27.43
CA THR A 401 19.37 -15.50 26.94
C THR A 401 19.63 -15.20 25.46
N ILE A 402 20.90 -15.17 25.07
CA ILE A 402 21.33 -15.04 23.68
C ILE A 402 21.76 -16.39 23.17
N TYR A 403 21.15 -16.83 22.08
CA TYR A 403 21.48 -18.10 21.43
C TYR A 403 22.25 -17.85 20.14
N TYR A 404 23.25 -18.69 19.87
CA TYR A 404 24.05 -18.69 18.64
C TYR A 404 24.35 -20.11 18.18
N ARG A 405 24.61 -20.33 16.90
CA ARG A 405 24.78 -21.68 16.33
C ARG A 405 26.23 -22.16 16.37
N ASP A 406 27.16 -21.40 15.84
CA ASP A 406 28.54 -21.80 15.54
C ASP A 406 29.58 -20.87 16.18
N SER A 407 30.85 -21.28 16.10
CA SER A 407 31.97 -20.58 16.70
C SER A 407 32.13 -19.15 16.15
N ASP A 408 31.77 -18.95 14.89
CA ASP A 408 31.95 -17.64 14.22
C ASP A 408 31.00 -16.59 14.77
N ALA A 409 29.78 -17.02 15.20
CA ALA A 409 28.82 -16.15 15.86
C ALA A 409 29.08 -15.96 17.38
N ALA A 410 29.97 -16.75 17.97
CA ALA A 410 30.23 -16.69 19.41
C ALA A 410 30.82 -15.35 19.89
N GLN A 411 31.68 -14.72 19.08
CA GLN A 411 32.27 -13.43 19.43
C GLN A 411 31.20 -12.30 19.34
N ALA A 412 30.36 -12.34 18.29
CA ALA A 412 29.26 -11.39 18.16
C ALA A 412 28.21 -11.58 19.29
N ALA A 413 27.93 -12.82 19.68
CA ALA A 413 27.06 -13.11 20.82
C ALA A 413 27.63 -12.56 22.14
N LYS A 414 28.94 -12.67 22.38
CA LYS A 414 29.61 -12.07 23.54
C LYS A 414 29.50 -10.55 23.55
N THR A 415 29.75 -9.92 22.41
CA THR A 415 29.66 -8.45 22.31
C THR A 415 28.23 -8.00 22.59
N LEU A 416 27.24 -8.68 22.02
CA LEU A 416 25.83 -8.40 22.26
C LEU A 416 25.45 -8.64 23.74
N ALA A 417 25.98 -9.70 24.38
CA ALA A 417 25.75 -9.99 25.79
C ALA A 417 26.24 -8.85 26.71
N THR A 418 27.45 -8.36 26.46
CA THR A 418 27.99 -7.22 27.22
C THR A 418 27.19 -5.94 27.01
N MET A 419 26.71 -5.68 25.77
CA MET A 419 25.86 -4.52 25.49
C MET A 419 24.50 -4.59 26.19
N LEU A 420 23.97 -5.79 26.39
CA LEU A 420 22.69 -6.03 27.07
C LEU A 420 22.78 -6.20 28.57
N GLY A 421 23.95 -6.01 29.18
CA GLY A 421 24.16 -6.09 30.62
C GLY A 421 24.59 -7.48 31.10
N GLU A 422 25.52 -8.11 30.40
CA GLU A 422 26.11 -9.42 30.73
C GLU A 422 25.07 -10.57 30.65
N VAL A 423 24.21 -10.52 29.64
CA VAL A 423 23.17 -11.55 29.40
C VAL A 423 23.83 -12.90 29.09
N PRO A 424 23.34 -14.04 29.67
CA PRO A 424 23.83 -15.38 29.37
C PRO A 424 23.78 -15.71 27.88
N THR A 425 24.84 -16.39 27.39
CA THR A 425 24.89 -16.90 26.02
C THR A 425 24.87 -18.44 26.00
N ALA A 426 24.20 -19.03 25.02
CA ALA A 426 24.11 -20.47 24.86
C ALA A 426 24.17 -20.89 23.38
N ARG A 427 24.72 -22.10 23.11
CA ARG A 427 24.69 -22.69 21.77
C ARG A 427 23.33 -23.33 21.51
N ASP A 428 22.80 -23.05 20.29
CA ASP A 428 21.56 -23.66 19.80
C ASP A 428 21.66 -23.92 18.31
N SER A 429 21.64 -25.16 17.89
CA SER A 429 21.72 -25.59 16.50
C SER A 429 20.51 -25.19 15.66
N THR A 430 19.42 -24.76 16.28
CA THR A 430 18.19 -24.28 15.59
C THR A 430 18.29 -22.83 15.16
N VAL A 431 19.30 -22.09 15.60
CA VAL A 431 19.58 -20.72 15.14
C VAL A 431 20.14 -20.78 13.72
N SER A 432 19.71 -19.93 12.83
CA SER A 432 20.23 -19.86 11.46
C SER A 432 21.70 -19.46 11.44
N SER A 433 22.48 -19.93 10.46
CA SER A 433 23.88 -19.54 10.33
C SER A 433 23.98 -18.03 10.11
N GLY A 434 24.90 -17.35 10.82
CA GLY A 434 25.05 -15.88 10.78
C GLY A 434 24.06 -15.11 11.64
N HIS A 435 23.12 -15.78 12.31
CA HIS A 435 22.13 -15.17 13.20
C HIS A 435 22.51 -15.31 14.68
N LEU A 436 22.08 -14.33 15.46
CA LEU A 436 22.00 -14.36 16.92
C LEU A 436 20.51 -14.30 17.30
N ARG A 437 20.08 -15.09 18.27
CA ARG A 437 18.70 -15.08 18.75
C ARG A 437 18.66 -14.64 20.20
N VAL A 438 18.10 -13.47 20.47
CA VAL A 438 17.86 -12.94 21.82
C VAL A 438 16.48 -13.34 22.29
N VAL A 439 16.36 -14.09 23.37
CA VAL A 439 15.08 -14.41 24.02
C VAL A 439 14.98 -13.58 25.28
N LEU A 440 14.07 -12.62 25.30
CA LEU A 440 13.87 -11.71 26.43
C LEU A 440 13.05 -12.35 27.53
N GLY A 441 13.60 -12.38 28.73
CA GLY A 441 12.94 -12.86 29.95
C GLY A 441 12.41 -11.72 30.84
N ALA A 442 11.74 -12.07 31.92
CA ALA A 442 11.18 -11.08 32.85
C ALA A 442 12.26 -10.22 33.53
N ASP A 443 13.49 -10.72 33.60
CA ASP A 443 14.68 -10.06 34.14
C ASP A 443 15.24 -8.95 33.22
N PHE A 444 14.77 -8.87 31.96
CA PHE A 444 15.34 -7.91 31.01
C PHE A 444 14.98 -6.46 31.37
N THR A 445 16.01 -5.64 31.48
CA THR A 445 15.91 -4.17 31.54
C THR A 445 16.67 -3.57 30.37
N MET A 446 16.06 -2.60 29.68
CA MET A 446 16.72 -1.92 28.57
C MET A 446 17.95 -1.16 29.11
N PRO A 447 19.18 -1.44 28.60
CA PRO A 447 20.35 -0.70 29.00
C PRO A 447 20.23 0.78 28.65
N THR A 448 20.63 1.66 29.56
CA THR A 448 20.63 3.13 29.35
C THR A 448 21.52 3.56 28.18
N SER A 449 22.52 2.77 27.84
CA SER A 449 23.40 2.97 26.67
C SER A 449 22.70 2.75 25.32
N LEU A 450 21.57 2.05 25.31
CA LEU A 450 20.75 1.77 24.13
C LEU A 450 19.45 2.59 24.10
N GLY A 451 19.17 3.39 25.14
CA GLY A 451 17.95 4.19 25.25
C GLY A 451 18.25 5.67 25.35
N THR A 452 17.75 6.48 24.42
CA THR A 452 17.54 7.92 24.62
C THR A 452 16.05 8.19 24.81
N ALA A 453 15.72 8.62 26.04
CA ALA A 453 14.60 9.47 26.46
C ALA A 453 13.21 9.27 25.85
N ASP A 454 12.22 8.83 26.64
CA ASP A 454 11.38 9.80 27.36
C ASP A 454 10.66 9.10 28.51
N SER A 455 10.94 9.65 29.70
CA SER A 455 10.29 9.26 30.95
C SER A 455 9.07 10.15 31.14
N ALA A 456 7.88 9.58 31.15
CA ALA A 456 6.74 10.18 31.80
C ALA A 456 6.28 9.25 32.91
N SER A 457 6.38 9.76 34.15
CA SER A 457 6.04 9.12 35.41
C SER A 457 4.55 8.79 35.57
N PRO A 458 4.20 7.83 36.43
CA PRO A 458 2.87 7.30 36.58
C PRO A 458 2.03 8.13 37.57
N GLY A 459 0.81 8.44 37.17
CA GLY A 459 -0.26 8.90 38.06
C GLY A 459 -1.11 7.73 38.51
N ASP A 460 -1.12 7.54 39.80
CA ASP A 460 -1.90 6.59 40.59
C ASP A 460 -3.41 6.81 40.46
N SER A 461 -4.19 5.77 40.22
CA SER A 461 -5.54 5.60 40.74
C SER A 461 -6.08 4.17 40.51
N SER A 462 -6.47 3.58 41.61
CA SER A 462 -6.96 2.21 41.85
C SER A 462 -8.27 1.84 41.13
N PRO A 463 -8.63 0.56 41.13
CA PRO A 463 -9.45 -0.07 40.09
C PRO A 463 -10.94 -0.18 40.43
N ARG A 464 -11.77 -0.20 39.38
CA ARG A 464 -13.12 -0.75 39.45
C ARG A 464 -13.29 -1.88 38.45
N PRO A 465 -13.90 -3.00 38.79
CA PRO A 465 -13.93 -4.19 37.94
C PRO A 465 -14.92 -4.03 36.81
N ALA A 466 -14.45 -4.24 35.60
CA ALA A 466 -15.28 -4.39 34.40
C ALA A 466 -15.20 -5.85 33.92
N THR A 467 -16.36 -6.37 33.60
CA THR A 467 -16.66 -7.68 33.03
C THR A 467 -15.77 -8.02 31.84
N ALA A 468 -15.24 -9.22 31.84
CA ALA A 468 -14.39 -9.77 30.79
C ALA A 468 -15.10 -9.84 29.43
N PRO A 469 -14.45 -9.40 28.35
CA PRO A 469 -14.82 -9.81 27.01
C PRO A 469 -14.08 -11.10 26.65
N THR A 470 -14.78 -11.96 25.95
CA THR A 470 -14.36 -13.21 25.34
C THR A 470 -13.04 -13.08 24.57
N PRO A 471 -12.13 -14.07 24.60
CA PRO A 471 -10.84 -13.95 23.94
C PRO A 471 -11.00 -13.90 22.42
N GLY A 472 -10.70 -12.77 21.83
CA GLY A 472 -10.50 -12.62 20.41
C GLY A 472 -9.26 -13.39 19.96
N ALA A 473 -9.39 -14.16 18.88
CA ALA A 473 -8.35 -14.94 18.27
C ALA A 473 -7.10 -14.10 18.00
N ALA A 474 -5.94 -14.59 18.41
CA ALA A 474 -4.63 -14.01 18.14
C ALA A 474 -4.43 -13.91 16.62
N GLN A 475 -4.40 -12.69 16.08
CA GLN A 475 -4.05 -12.43 14.69
C GLN A 475 -2.56 -12.69 14.50
N ARG A 476 -2.25 -13.63 13.62
CA ARG A 476 -0.90 -13.80 13.09
C ARG A 476 -0.57 -12.60 12.23
N THR A 477 0.42 -11.84 12.64
CA THR A 477 1.11 -10.85 11.79
C THR A 477 2.27 -11.57 11.09
N ASP A 478 1.96 -12.50 10.20
CA ASP A 478 2.93 -12.96 9.21
C ASP A 478 2.84 -11.95 8.04
N VAL A 479 3.56 -10.85 8.16
CA VAL A 479 3.88 -9.99 7.04
C VAL A 479 5.11 -10.59 6.36
N ASP A 480 4.88 -11.65 5.58
CA ASP A 480 5.83 -12.05 4.55
C ASP A 480 5.66 -11.05 3.40
N PRO A 481 6.71 -10.34 2.97
CA PRO A 481 6.64 -9.54 1.76
C PRO A 481 6.64 -10.50 0.56
N ASP A 482 5.53 -11.19 0.34
CA ASP A 482 5.30 -11.96 -0.87
C ASP A 482 5.26 -10.99 -2.04
N SER A 483 6.40 -10.78 -2.68
CA SER A 483 6.47 -10.06 -3.94
C SER A 483 5.70 -10.85 -4.99
N ILE A 484 4.57 -10.32 -5.42
CA ILE A 484 3.83 -10.89 -6.55
C ILE A 484 4.61 -10.57 -7.83
N ALA A 485 5.12 -11.60 -8.51
CA ALA A 485 5.76 -11.43 -9.82
C ALA A 485 4.70 -11.22 -10.90
N GLY A 486 4.83 -10.18 -11.74
CA GLY A 486 3.83 -9.79 -12.75
C GLY A 486 3.68 -10.73 -13.95
N ALA A 487 4.33 -11.90 -13.95
CA ALA A 487 4.42 -12.81 -15.10
C ALA A 487 3.37 -13.93 -15.10
N GLY A 488 2.10 -13.64 -14.76
CA GLY A 488 1.04 -14.64 -14.88
C GLY A 488 -0.07 -14.49 -13.83
N VAL A 489 -1.06 -15.40 -13.91
CA VAL A 489 -2.16 -15.44 -12.94
C VAL A 489 -1.68 -16.12 -11.67
N GLN A 490 -1.55 -15.37 -10.59
CA GLN A 490 -1.09 -15.89 -9.29
C GLN A 490 -2.25 -16.25 -8.38
N CYS A 491 -2.07 -17.32 -7.58
CA CYS A 491 -3.09 -17.74 -6.63
C CYS A 491 -2.93 -16.99 -5.31
N VAL A 492 -3.99 -16.31 -4.91
CA VAL A 492 -4.10 -15.56 -3.67
C VAL A 492 -5.16 -16.17 -2.74
N LYS A 493 -5.18 -15.75 -1.50
CA LYS A 493 -6.21 -16.14 -0.54
C LYS A 493 -7.54 -15.45 -0.86
#